data_0b5646665ebd3c0d8a2cd95a244d77d6
#
_entry.id   0b5646665ebd3c0d8a2cd95a244d77d6
#
_cell.length_a   1.000
_cell.length_b   1.000
_cell.length_c   1.000
_cell.angle_alpha   90.00
_cell.angle_beta   90.00
_cell.angle_gamma   90.00
#
_symmetry.space_group_name_H-M   'P 1'
#
loop_
_entity.id
_entity.type
_entity.pdbx_description
1 polymer ?
#
loop_
_entity_poly.entity_id
_entity_poly.type
_entity_poly.pdbx_seq_one_letter_code
_entity_poly.pdbx_strand_id
1 'polypeptide(L)'
;MTVVRAADVRPQPWANGGGTTRELAVADDGAWRISLADVDRDGPFSTFAGRHRVLTVVEGPVLDLAVDGEPHVVEPQRPFAFSGDATVVGAVPEGPVRALNVLVDPALVAPFVTVLELGRSSTLPLAADQAAYVLTGEQSGTLVLGPGEVGGRSTVAVVTLERS
;
A
#
# COMPACT_ATOMS: atom_id res chain seq x y z
N MET A 1 19.92 5.41 -3.66
CA MET A 1 18.45 5.50 -3.49
C MET A 1 17.80 4.68 -4.57
N THR A 2 16.87 3.83 -4.18
CA THR A 2 16.15 2.97 -5.12
C THR A 2 14.78 3.55 -5.41
N VAL A 3 14.46 3.70 -6.68
CA VAL A 3 13.19 4.25 -7.14
C VAL A 3 12.51 3.22 -8.03
N VAL A 4 11.26 2.90 -7.70
CA VAL A 4 10.44 1.94 -8.46
C VAL A 4 9.24 2.68 -9.03
N ARG A 5 9.09 2.68 -10.33
CA ARG A 5 7.91 3.25 -10.99
C ARG A 5 6.86 2.17 -11.15
N ALA A 6 5.68 2.39 -10.62
CA ALA A 6 4.58 1.42 -10.72
C ALA A 6 4.26 1.05 -12.17
N ALA A 7 4.33 2.02 -13.07
CA ALA A 7 4.05 1.80 -14.49
C ALA A 7 5.04 0.82 -15.16
N ASP A 8 6.24 0.66 -14.59
CA ASP A 8 7.26 -0.25 -15.10
C ASP A 8 7.14 -1.66 -14.52
N VAL A 9 6.26 -1.84 -13.53
CA VAL A 9 6.04 -3.14 -12.89
C VAL A 9 4.85 -3.83 -13.56
N ARG A 10 5.07 -5.06 -13.99
CA ARG A 10 4.03 -5.85 -14.66
C ARG A 10 2.91 -6.21 -13.68
N PRO A 11 1.65 -5.85 -13.98
CA PRO A 11 0.52 -6.26 -13.16
C PRO A 11 0.25 -7.76 -13.27
N GLN A 12 -0.07 -8.40 -12.14
CA GLN A 12 -0.50 -9.78 -12.09
C GLN A 12 -2.00 -9.82 -11.85
N PRO A 13 -2.79 -10.43 -12.74
CA PRO A 13 -4.24 -10.51 -12.56
C PRO A 13 -4.60 -11.44 -11.40
N TRP A 14 -5.65 -11.07 -10.67
CA TRP A 14 -6.20 -11.95 -9.64
C TRP A 14 -6.94 -13.13 -10.30
N ALA A 15 -6.91 -14.29 -9.64
CA ALA A 15 -7.54 -15.49 -10.15
C ALA A 15 -9.06 -15.31 -10.38
N ASN A 16 -9.73 -14.48 -9.55
CA ASN A 16 -11.16 -14.20 -9.68
C ASN A 16 -11.50 -13.09 -10.69
N GLY A 17 -10.49 -12.49 -11.33
CA GLY A 17 -10.70 -11.41 -12.29
C GLY A 17 -11.12 -10.07 -11.69
N GLY A 18 -11.12 -9.94 -10.35
CA GLY A 18 -11.59 -8.73 -9.65
C GLY A 18 -10.58 -7.60 -9.57
N GLY A 19 -9.34 -7.84 -9.96
CA GLY A 19 -8.29 -6.83 -9.91
C GLY A 19 -6.94 -7.34 -10.35
N THR A 20 -5.93 -6.48 -10.17
CA THR A 20 -4.53 -6.80 -10.46
C THR A 20 -3.63 -6.32 -9.32
N THR A 21 -2.44 -6.89 -9.20
CA THR A 21 -1.45 -6.48 -8.22
C THR A 21 -0.09 -6.27 -8.87
N ARG A 22 0.57 -5.17 -8.51
CA ARG A 22 1.96 -4.89 -8.86
C ARG A 22 2.81 -4.97 -7.60
N GLU A 23 3.75 -5.91 -7.55
CA GLU A 23 4.71 -6.00 -6.44
C GLU A 23 5.80 -4.95 -6.67
N LEU A 24 5.87 -3.94 -5.82
CA LEU A 24 6.84 -2.85 -5.95
C LEU A 24 8.16 -3.16 -5.27
N ALA A 25 8.12 -3.78 -4.11
CA ALA A 25 9.31 -4.13 -3.35
C ALA A 25 9.02 -5.28 -2.39
N VAL A 26 10.04 -6.07 -2.11
CA VAL A 26 9.97 -7.20 -1.18
C VAL A 26 11.31 -7.32 -0.45
N ALA A 27 11.27 -7.64 0.84
CA ALA A 27 12.49 -7.88 1.62
C ALA A 27 13.18 -9.16 1.15
N ASP A 28 14.52 -9.17 1.20
CA ASP A 28 15.32 -10.33 0.80
C ASP A 28 14.94 -11.60 1.57
N ASP A 29 14.60 -11.45 2.86
CA ASP A 29 14.16 -12.54 3.72
C ASP A 29 12.65 -12.79 3.70
N GLY A 30 11.91 -12.03 2.87
CA GLY A 30 10.46 -12.16 2.77
C GLY A 30 9.68 -11.57 3.94
N ALA A 31 10.34 -10.84 4.85
CA ALA A 31 9.69 -10.31 6.05
C ALA A 31 8.63 -9.27 5.77
N TRP A 32 8.70 -8.58 4.64
CA TRP A 32 7.70 -7.61 4.22
C TRP A 32 7.61 -7.51 2.70
N ARG A 33 6.46 -7.03 2.24
CA ARG A 33 6.20 -6.76 0.82
C ARG A 33 5.33 -5.52 0.69
N ILE A 34 5.66 -4.66 -0.28
CA ILE A 34 4.87 -3.48 -0.65
C ILE A 34 4.37 -3.68 -2.07
N SER A 35 3.06 -3.56 -2.26
CA SER A 35 2.43 -3.74 -3.56
C SER A 35 1.32 -2.72 -3.79
N LEU A 36 0.96 -2.52 -5.07
CA LEU A 36 -0.23 -1.76 -5.47
C LEU A 36 -1.25 -2.74 -6.03
N ALA A 37 -2.47 -2.65 -5.53
CA ALA A 37 -3.60 -3.41 -6.04
C ALA A 37 -4.60 -2.47 -6.70
N ASP A 38 -5.00 -2.81 -7.92
CA ASP A 38 -6.14 -2.19 -8.59
C ASP A 38 -7.35 -3.09 -8.34
N VAL A 39 -8.33 -2.57 -7.60
CA VAL A 39 -9.57 -3.28 -7.29
C VAL A 39 -10.65 -2.78 -8.23
N ASP A 40 -11.04 -3.61 -9.19
CA ASP A 40 -11.95 -3.22 -10.27
C ASP A 40 -13.39 -3.63 -10.00
N ARG A 41 -13.61 -4.67 -9.20
CA ARG A 41 -14.93 -5.23 -8.91
C ARG A 41 -15.01 -5.74 -7.49
N ASP A 42 -16.24 -5.89 -7.00
CA ASP A 42 -16.53 -6.54 -5.73
C ASP A 42 -16.08 -8.00 -5.76
N GLY A 43 -15.57 -8.48 -4.64
CA GLY A 43 -15.19 -9.87 -4.52
C GLY A 43 -14.24 -10.14 -3.35
N PRO A 44 -13.92 -11.43 -3.14
CA PRO A 44 -13.03 -11.81 -2.05
C PRO A 44 -11.58 -11.41 -2.33
N PHE A 45 -10.91 -11.02 -1.27
CA PHE A 45 -9.47 -10.79 -1.27
C PHE A 45 -8.75 -12.09 -0.86
N SER A 46 -7.50 -12.24 -1.31
CA SER A 46 -6.67 -13.36 -0.88
C SER A 46 -6.36 -13.27 0.62
N THR A 47 -6.30 -14.41 1.28
CA THR A 47 -5.79 -14.51 2.64
C THR A 47 -4.27 -14.68 2.62
N PHE A 48 -3.60 -14.17 3.66
CA PHE A 48 -2.16 -14.30 3.81
C PHE A 48 -1.86 -14.78 5.24
N ALA A 49 -1.89 -16.09 5.42
CA ALA A 49 -1.75 -16.73 6.71
C ALA A 49 -0.48 -16.28 7.44
N GLY A 50 -0.61 -15.94 8.72
CA GLY A 50 0.49 -15.50 9.57
C GLY A 50 1.01 -14.11 9.27
N ARG A 51 0.34 -13.35 8.39
CA ARG A 51 0.77 -11.99 8.02
C ARG A 51 -0.14 -10.93 8.63
N HIS A 52 0.42 -9.74 8.78
CA HIS A 52 -0.31 -8.53 9.13
C HIS A 52 -0.33 -7.59 7.93
N ARG A 53 -1.43 -6.87 7.73
CA ARG A 53 -1.63 -6.05 6.53
C ARG A 53 -2.01 -4.62 6.90
N VAL A 54 -1.46 -3.66 6.15
CA VAL A 54 -1.92 -2.27 6.18
C VAL A 54 -2.27 -1.88 4.75
N LEU A 55 -3.53 -1.48 4.55
CA LEU A 55 -4.04 -1.09 3.23
C LEU A 55 -4.38 0.40 3.25
N THR A 56 -3.93 1.13 2.22
CA THR A 56 -4.22 2.56 2.05
C THR A 56 -4.71 2.80 0.64
N VAL A 57 -5.91 3.34 0.49
CA VAL A 57 -6.43 3.75 -0.82
C VAL A 57 -5.66 4.99 -1.26
N VAL A 58 -4.91 4.87 -2.34
CA VAL A 58 -4.06 5.95 -2.86
C VAL A 58 -4.64 6.64 -4.08
N GLU A 59 -5.63 6.01 -4.73
CA GLU A 59 -6.31 6.55 -5.90
C GLU A 59 -7.74 6.02 -5.95
N GLY A 60 -8.68 6.87 -6.29
CA GLY A 60 -10.09 6.51 -6.39
C GLY A 60 -10.89 6.83 -5.13
N PRO A 61 -12.17 6.43 -5.12
CA PRO A 61 -13.08 6.72 -4.02
C PRO A 61 -12.91 5.76 -2.84
N VAL A 62 -14.00 5.51 -2.13
CA VAL A 62 -14.04 4.64 -0.95
C VAL A 62 -13.95 3.16 -1.32
N LEU A 63 -13.35 2.37 -0.45
CA LEU A 63 -13.32 0.91 -0.52
C LEU A 63 -14.02 0.34 0.72
N ASP A 64 -15.03 -0.48 0.52
CA ASP A 64 -15.70 -1.18 1.62
C ASP A 64 -15.03 -2.54 1.83
N LEU A 65 -14.67 -2.86 3.06
CA LEU A 65 -14.11 -4.16 3.43
C LEU A 65 -14.97 -4.82 4.49
N ALA A 66 -15.43 -6.04 4.23
CA ALA A 66 -15.98 -6.91 5.26
C ALA A 66 -14.85 -7.81 5.74
N VAL A 67 -14.40 -7.59 6.97
CA VAL A 67 -13.31 -8.33 7.60
C VAL A 67 -13.92 -9.30 8.60
N ASP A 68 -13.86 -10.59 8.30
CA ASP A 68 -14.56 -11.64 9.08
C ASP A 68 -16.05 -11.31 9.29
N GLY A 69 -16.67 -10.73 8.24
CA GLY A 69 -18.07 -10.32 8.26
C GLY A 69 -18.34 -8.95 8.87
N GLU A 70 -17.36 -8.31 9.48
CA GLU A 70 -17.51 -6.97 10.05
C GLU A 70 -17.24 -5.88 9.01
N PRO A 71 -18.21 -4.97 8.75
CA PRO A 71 -18.04 -3.96 7.71
C PRO A 71 -17.16 -2.80 8.16
N HIS A 72 -16.28 -2.38 7.26
CA HIS A 72 -15.43 -1.21 7.43
C HIS A 72 -15.46 -0.38 6.14
N VAL A 73 -15.66 0.92 6.29
CA VAL A 73 -15.54 1.86 5.19
C VAL A 73 -14.13 2.42 5.21
N VAL A 74 -13.33 2.09 4.19
CA VAL A 74 -11.95 2.56 4.08
C VAL A 74 -11.92 3.79 3.19
N GLU A 75 -11.71 4.94 3.81
CA GLU A 75 -11.64 6.22 3.14
C GLU A 75 -10.28 6.41 2.46
N PRO A 76 -10.20 7.15 1.33
CA PRO A 76 -8.93 7.46 0.70
C PRO A 76 -7.93 8.09 1.66
N GLN A 77 -6.68 7.68 1.54
CA GLN A 77 -5.54 8.22 2.30
C GLN A 77 -5.58 7.93 3.81
N ARG A 78 -6.45 7.02 4.25
CA ARG A 78 -6.52 6.59 5.64
C ARG A 78 -6.09 5.15 5.77
N PRO A 79 -4.88 4.89 6.30
CA PRO A 79 -4.39 3.52 6.46
C PRO A 79 -5.31 2.67 7.33
N PHE A 80 -5.56 1.44 6.90
CA PHE A 80 -6.40 0.48 7.61
C PHE A 80 -5.63 -0.81 7.82
N ALA A 81 -5.49 -1.22 9.08
CA ALA A 81 -4.72 -2.40 9.47
C ALA A 81 -5.64 -3.58 9.81
N PHE A 82 -5.28 -4.76 9.34
CA PHE A 82 -6.03 -5.99 9.64
C PHE A 82 -5.14 -7.23 9.47
N SER A 83 -5.59 -8.34 10.07
CA SER A 83 -4.85 -9.60 9.96
C SER A 83 -4.95 -10.20 8.56
N GLY A 84 -3.85 -10.73 8.05
CA GLY A 84 -3.84 -11.48 6.80
C GLY A 84 -4.58 -12.82 6.90
N ASP A 85 -4.82 -13.33 8.12
CA ASP A 85 -5.61 -14.53 8.35
C ASP A 85 -7.12 -14.31 8.16
N ALA A 86 -7.57 -13.06 8.21
CA ALA A 86 -8.98 -12.73 8.11
C ALA A 86 -9.55 -13.06 6.73
N THR A 87 -10.82 -13.43 6.72
CA THR A 87 -11.60 -13.54 5.49
C THR A 87 -12.09 -12.15 5.13
N VAL A 88 -11.64 -11.63 3.98
CA VAL A 88 -11.94 -10.26 3.56
C VAL A 88 -12.67 -10.26 2.24
N VAL A 89 -13.80 -9.54 2.19
CA VAL A 89 -14.54 -9.30 0.96
C VAL A 89 -14.53 -7.80 0.71
N GLY A 90 -14.05 -7.40 -0.46
CA GLY A 90 -14.00 -6.00 -0.87
C GLY A 90 -15.17 -5.61 -1.75
N ALA A 91 -15.57 -4.34 -1.66
CA ALA A 91 -16.57 -3.76 -2.55
C ALA A 91 -16.13 -2.35 -2.96
N VAL A 92 -16.42 -2.01 -4.20
CA VAL A 92 -16.10 -0.69 -4.79
C VAL A 92 -17.40 0.01 -5.19
N PRO A 93 -18.20 0.48 -4.20
CA PRO A 93 -19.55 0.99 -4.45
C PRO A 93 -19.58 2.25 -5.32
N GLU A 94 -18.48 3.01 -5.35
CA GLU A 94 -18.39 4.26 -6.12
C GLU A 94 -17.40 4.16 -7.27
N GLY A 95 -16.91 2.97 -7.57
CA GLY A 95 -15.99 2.71 -8.67
C GLY A 95 -14.64 2.15 -8.23
N PRO A 96 -13.78 1.80 -9.21
CA PRO A 96 -12.49 1.19 -8.95
C PRO A 96 -11.58 2.03 -8.06
N VAL A 97 -10.73 1.36 -7.29
CA VAL A 97 -9.73 1.99 -6.43
C VAL A 97 -8.36 1.37 -6.65
N ARG A 98 -7.32 2.15 -6.36
CA ARG A 98 -5.96 1.65 -6.25
C ARG A 98 -5.53 1.72 -4.79
N ALA A 99 -5.01 0.64 -4.27
CA ALA A 99 -4.61 0.54 -2.87
C ALA A 99 -3.13 0.16 -2.74
N LEU A 100 -2.44 0.86 -1.84
CA LEU A 100 -1.09 0.49 -1.42
C LEU A 100 -1.24 -0.54 -0.30
N ASN A 101 -0.65 -1.72 -0.48
CA ASN A 101 -0.67 -2.79 0.49
C ASN A 101 0.72 -3.01 1.07
N VAL A 102 0.80 -3.02 2.39
CA VAL A 102 2.00 -3.38 3.13
C VAL A 102 1.69 -4.67 3.87
N LEU A 103 2.44 -5.72 3.56
CA LEU A 103 2.26 -7.05 4.13
C LEU A 103 3.52 -7.42 4.88
N VAL A 104 3.39 -7.79 6.16
CA VAL A 104 4.56 -8.09 7.01
C VAL A 104 4.39 -9.39 7.76
N ASP A 105 5.53 -10.01 8.11
CA ASP A 105 5.59 -11.02 9.16
C ASP A 105 5.65 -10.28 10.51
N PRO A 106 4.58 -10.34 11.32
CA PRO A 106 4.50 -9.53 12.54
C PRO A 106 5.52 -9.93 13.61
N ALA A 107 6.12 -11.12 13.50
CA ALA A 107 7.20 -11.53 14.41
C ALA A 107 8.51 -10.79 14.10
N LEU A 108 8.68 -10.26 12.90
CA LEU A 108 9.93 -9.65 12.42
C LEU A 108 9.82 -8.15 12.19
N VAL A 109 8.64 -7.66 11.81
CA VAL A 109 8.46 -6.27 11.36
C VAL A 109 7.17 -5.69 11.93
N ALA A 110 7.24 -4.46 12.44
CA ALA A 110 6.08 -3.64 12.78
C ALA A 110 5.90 -2.59 11.67
N PRO A 111 4.75 -2.55 10.96
CA PRO A 111 4.52 -1.62 9.90
C PRO A 111 3.82 -0.35 10.40
N PHE A 112 4.23 0.80 9.88
CA PHE A 112 3.55 2.07 10.13
C PHE A 112 3.38 2.78 8.79
N VAL A 113 2.19 3.26 8.50
CA VAL A 113 1.91 4.02 7.29
C VAL A 113 1.30 5.35 7.67
N THR A 114 1.87 6.44 7.16
CA THR A 114 1.39 7.80 7.39
C THR A 114 1.33 8.54 6.07
N VAL A 115 0.20 9.18 5.79
CA VAL A 115 0.05 10.01 4.59
C VAL A 115 0.34 11.46 4.94
N LEU A 116 1.27 12.07 4.21
CA LEU A 116 1.76 13.43 4.43
C LEU A 116 1.64 14.27 3.17
N GLU A 117 1.40 15.57 3.36
CA GLU A 117 1.49 16.54 2.28
C GLU A 117 2.80 17.31 2.39
N LEU A 118 3.56 17.36 1.29
CA LEU A 118 4.80 18.11 1.19
C LEU A 118 4.59 19.38 0.39
N GLY A 119 5.14 20.49 0.88
CA GLY A 119 5.14 21.76 0.17
C GLY A 119 6.21 21.81 -0.92
N ARG A 120 6.14 22.87 -1.74
CA ARG A 120 7.07 23.07 -2.87
C ARG A 120 8.53 22.99 -2.50
N SER A 121 8.90 23.55 -1.34
CA SER A 121 10.30 23.60 -0.87
C SER A 121 10.60 22.57 0.20
N SER A 122 9.69 21.62 0.44
CA SER A 122 9.88 20.61 1.46
C SER A 122 10.65 19.42 0.91
N THR A 123 11.46 18.82 1.79
CA THR A 123 12.16 17.57 1.51
C THR A 123 11.95 16.64 2.70
N LEU A 124 11.56 15.41 2.42
CA LEU A 124 11.37 14.38 3.44
C LEU A 124 12.50 13.36 3.34
N PRO A 125 13.39 13.30 4.34
CA PRO A 125 14.40 12.25 4.37
C PRO A 125 13.78 10.91 4.75
N LEU A 126 14.27 9.85 4.12
CA LEU A 126 13.84 8.47 4.39
C LEU A 126 15.00 7.70 5.01
N ALA A 127 14.73 7.05 6.13
CA ALA A 127 15.67 6.13 6.74
C ALA A 127 15.74 4.80 5.95
N ALA A 128 16.69 3.94 6.29
CA ALA A 128 16.88 2.66 5.60
C ALA A 128 15.68 1.72 5.75
N ASP A 129 14.89 1.87 6.81
CA ASP A 129 13.68 1.08 7.07
C ASP A 129 12.40 1.76 6.59
N GLN A 130 12.52 2.79 5.76
CA GLN A 130 11.39 3.56 5.25
C GLN A 130 11.31 3.54 3.73
N ALA A 131 10.09 3.71 3.25
CA ALA A 131 9.79 3.93 1.85
C ALA A 131 8.67 4.97 1.73
N ALA A 132 8.59 5.66 0.60
CA ALA A 132 7.52 6.60 0.33
C ALA A 132 6.91 6.31 -1.02
N TYR A 133 5.59 6.12 -1.03
CA TYR A 133 4.83 6.05 -2.28
C TYR A 133 4.24 7.43 -2.58
N VAL A 134 4.51 7.95 -3.76
CA VAL A 134 4.07 9.29 -4.16
C VAL A 134 2.71 9.19 -4.84
N LEU A 135 1.69 9.78 -4.20
CA LEU A 135 0.31 9.77 -4.70
C LEU A 135 0.09 10.84 -5.77
N THR A 136 0.60 12.05 -5.53
CA THR A 136 0.40 13.22 -6.39
C THR A 136 1.71 13.97 -6.59
N GLY A 137 1.79 14.77 -7.65
CA GLY A 137 2.97 15.55 -7.99
C GLY A 137 3.71 14.96 -9.19
N GLU A 138 4.90 15.51 -9.49
CA GLU A 138 5.68 15.08 -10.65
C GLU A 138 6.09 13.62 -10.62
N GLN A 139 6.31 13.08 -9.42
CA GLN A 139 6.74 11.69 -9.23
C GLN A 139 5.61 10.76 -8.83
N SER A 140 4.34 11.13 -9.09
CA SER A 140 3.20 10.28 -8.75
C SER A 140 3.34 8.89 -9.36
N GLY A 141 2.95 7.88 -8.60
CA GLY A 141 3.07 6.48 -9.03
C GLY A 141 4.46 5.88 -8.82
N THR A 142 5.28 6.51 -7.99
CA THR A 142 6.66 6.08 -7.72
C THR A 142 6.80 5.68 -6.25
N LEU A 143 7.49 4.57 -6.00
CA LEU A 143 7.94 4.17 -4.66
C LEU A 143 9.43 4.47 -4.54
N VAL A 144 9.79 5.25 -3.52
CA VAL A 144 11.19 5.56 -3.20
C VAL A 144 11.57 4.77 -1.95
N LEU A 145 12.57 3.91 -2.08
CA LEU A 145 13.09 3.12 -0.94
C LEU A 145 14.23 3.87 -0.28
N GLY A 146 14.16 4.02 1.04
CA GLY A 146 15.25 4.61 1.80
C GLY A 146 16.47 3.68 1.91
N PRO A 147 17.63 4.22 2.30
CA PRO A 147 17.86 5.63 2.60
C PRO A 147 17.80 6.53 1.37
N GLY A 148 17.29 7.73 1.54
CA GLY A 148 17.12 8.67 0.44
C GLY A 148 16.21 9.82 0.85
N GLU A 149 15.58 10.46 -0.13
CA GLU A 149 14.66 11.56 0.16
C GLU A 149 13.60 11.72 -0.94
N VAL A 150 12.49 12.32 -0.57
CA VAL A 150 11.42 12.73 -1.48
C VAL A 150 11.16 14.21 -1.27
N GLY A 151 11.00 14.99 -2.32
CA GLY A 151 10.79 16.42 -2.20
C GLY A 151 9.83 16.99 -3.22
N GLY A 152 9.50 18.27 -2.99
CA GLY A 152 8.58 19.03 -3.83
C GLY A 152 7.11 18.80 -3.47
N ARG A 153 6.24 19.63 -4.03
CA ARG A 153 4.80 19.57 -3.76
C ARG A 153 4.22 18.22 -4.16
N SER A 154 3.78 17.46 -3.16
CA SER A 154 3.29 16.10 -3.36
C SER A 154 2.53 15.61 -2.13
N THR A 155 1.71 14.59 -2.33
CA THR A 155 1.15 13.79 -1.24
C THR A 155 1.86 12.45 -1.26
N VAL A 156 2.36 12.01 -0.11
CA VAL A 156 3.15 10.79 -0.01
C VAL A 156 2.64 9.89 1.12
N ALA A 157 2.64 8.59 0.88
CA ALA A 157 2.41 7.59 1.92
C ALA A 157 3.78 7.09 2.38
N VAL A 158 4.14 7.41 3.62
CA VAL A 158 5.40 6.98 4.21
C VAL A 158 5.19 5.66 4.93
N VAL A 159 5.92 4.65 4.52
CA VAL A 159 5.89 3.31 5.10
C VAL A 159 7.16 3.13 5.94
N THR A 160 6.97 2.84 7.22
CA THR A 160 8.06 2.49 8.12
C THR A 160 7.95 1.01 8.47
N LEU A 161 9.03 0.28 8.26
CA LEU A 161 9.12 -1.17 8.45
C LEU A 161 10.11 -1.44 9.58
N GLU A 162 9.66 -1.20 10.81
CA GLU A 162 10.50 -1.28 11.99
C GLU A 162 10.81 -2.74 12.33
N ARG A 163 12.09 -3.10 12.30
CA ARG A 163 12.55 -4.44 12.64
C ARG A 163 12.60 -4.65 14.15
N SER A 164 12.16 -5.84 14.54
CA SER A 164 12.24 -6.28 15.96
C SER A 164 13.67 -6.59 16.37
#